data_6a1bdbdf4b97b813be6e61e68b6a037f
#
_entry.id   6a1bdbdf4b97b813be6e61e68b6a037f
#
_cell.length_a   1.000
_cell.length_b   1.000
_cell.length_c   1.000
_cell.angle_alpha   90.00
_cell.angle_beta   90.00
_cell.angle_gamma   90.00
#
_symmetry.space_group_name_H-M   'P 1'
#
loop_
_entity.id
_entity.type
_entity.pdbx_description
1 polymer ?
#
loop_
_entity_poly.entity_id
_entity_poly.type
_entity_poly.pdbx_seq_one_letter_code
_entity_poly.pdbx_strand_id
1 'polypeptide(L)'
;MLKVGIITWHDHNNMGGALQAFALTSIVRRFTDSVQIIDYHDKAKVKVKLRIQFFLSKIGNIFNLNWKFRYPFLDFYHKYYKLTRQYDLKTIWDFDSSSIDLLICGSDQIWAPNKYSPVYFGEFYRGRKVSYAASIGLNYIPRHLIDSYKNALETFELVTVREEKAVELLRDKCGITAQCVLDPTLLLNVEDYKLIESPVSDIRSPFVFCYFLNEKNVYKQELEHYLSNCEFEIVGYSKKTDDSQWIRKLKNIGPKEFLWLVHNAALVITDSYHGSVFSLLYHKKAYIFRRFEEDDPINQNSRIEQLSSYGFIGKSQIKGLYETFIDCTVEEFEKELGILRARSLAYIEGIFKSC
;
A
#
# COMPACT_ATOMS: atom_id res chain seq x y z
N MET A 1 1.32 -23.77 17.54
CA MET A 1 1.29 -23.00 16.26
C MET A 1 1.41 -21.53 16.60
N LEU A 2 2.38 -20.83 16.03
CA LEU A 2 2.68 -19.43 16.34
C LEU A 2 1.50 -18.53 15.96
N LYS A 3 1.01 -17.73 16.90
CA LYS A 3 -0.08 -16.76 16.68
C LYS A 3 0.52 -15.41 16.34
N VAL A 4 0.21 -14.86 15.16
CA VAL A 4 0.78 -13.62 14.65
C VAL A 4 -0.28 -12.53 14.57
N GLY A 5 0.01 -11.38 15.18
CA GLY A 5 -0.72 -10.13 14.98
C GLY A 5 0.02 -9.22 14.00
N ILE A 6 -0.71 -8.59 13.08
CA ILE A 6 -0.16 -7.59 12.17
C ILE A 6 -0.83 -6.25 12.48
N ILE A 7 -0.03 -5.21 12.76
CA ILE A 7 -0.52 -3.83 12.88
C ILE A 7 -0.07 -3.01 11.68
N THR A 8 -1.02 -2.56 10.87
CA THR A 8 -0.77 -1.79 9.63
C THR A 8 -1.97 -0.91 9.27
N TRP A 9 -1.79 -0.03 8.31
CA TRP A 9 -2.91 0.67 7.68
C TRP A 9 -3.68 -0.29 6.75
N HIS A 10 -4.82 -0.77 7.21
CA HIS A 10 -5.59 -1.79 6.47
C HIS A 10 -6.94 -1.30 5.94
N ASP A 11 -7.46 -0.15 6.40
CA ASP A 11 -8.87 0.23 6.21
C ASP A 11 -9.13 1.69 5.79
N HIS A 12 -8.13 2.38 5.28
CA HIS A 12 -8.21 3.80 4.91
C HIS A 12 -8.86 4.06 3.54
N ASN A 13 -9.59 3.09 2.97
CA ASN A 13 -10.10 3.14 1.60
C ASN A 13 -9.02 3.58 0.60
N ASN A 14 -7.86 2.98 0.72
CA ASN A 14 -6.69 3.17 -0.13
C ASN A 14 -6.32 1.85 -0.77
N MET A 15 -6.20 1.83 -2.11
CA MET A 15 -5.92 0.60 -2.87
C MET A 15 -4.62 -0.05 -2.40
N GLY A 16 -3.56 0.75 -2.32
CA GLY A 16 -2.25 0.28 -1.88
C GLY A 16 -2.23 -0.21 -0.45
N GLY A 17 -2.83 0.55 0.48
CA GLY A 17 -2.94 0.15 1.88
C GLY A 17 -3.68 -1.18 2.06
N ALA A 18 -4.76 -1.40 1.28
CA ALA A 18 -5.48 -2.66 1.30
C ALA A 18 -4.64 -3.82 0.72
N LEU A 19 -4.01 -3.60 -0.42
CA LEU A 19 -3.28 -4.66 -1.12
C LEU A 19 -1.97 -5.03 -0.42
N GLN A 20 -1.26 -4.08 0.21
CA GLN A 20 -0.08 -4.41 1.00
C GLN A 20 -0.43 -5.21 2.27
N ALA A 21 -1.55 -4.89 2.95
CA ALA A 21 -2.00 -5.66 4.11
C ALA A 21 -2.42 -7.08 3.70
N PHE A 22 -3.10 -7.22 2.56
CA PHE A 22 -3.41 -8.52 1.95
C PHE A 22 -2.14 -9.32 1.65
N ALA A 23 -1.18 -8.69 0.97
CA ALA A 23 0.07 -9.35 0.58
C ALA A 23 0.88 -9.80 1.80
N LEU A 24 1.10 -8.92 2.79
CA LEU A 24 1.82 -9.28 4.01
C LEU A 24 1.13 -10.44 4.75
N THR A 25 -0.20 -10.36 4.90
CA THR A 25 -0.97 -11.44 5.54
C THR A 25 -0.84 -12.75 4.78
N SER A 26 -0.89 -12.71 3.44
CA SER A 26 -0.76 -13.89 2.58
C SER A 26 0.62 -14.54 2.67
N ILE A 27 1.68 -13.73 2.73
CA ILE A 27 3.04 -14.24 2.92
C ILE A 27 3.21 -14.86 4.31
N VAL A 28 2.75 -14.20 5.39
CA VAL A 28 2.84 -14.72 6.75
C VAL A 28 2.06 -16.02 6.91
N ARG A 29 0.94 -16.19 6.20
CA ARG A 29 0.15 -17.43 6.17
C ARG A 29 0.90 -18.64 5.59
N ARG A 30 2.00 -18.46 4.88
CA ARG A 30 2.86 -19.55 4.43
C ARG A 30 3.62 -20.22 5.59
N PHE A 31 3.71 -19.53 6.75
CA PHE A 31 4.45 -20.00 7.93
C PHE A 31 3.52 -20.36 9.10
N THR A 32 2.32 -19.81 9.16
CA THR A 32 1.33 -20.11 10.21
C THR A 32 -0.08 -19.76 9.76
N ASP A 33 -1.05 -20.62 10.09
CA ASP A 33 -2.48 -20.37 9.82
C ASP A 33 -3.10 -19.37 10.82
N SER A 34 -2.41 -19.10 11.94
CA SER A 34 -2.91 -18.22 13.00
C SER A 34 -2.42 -16.79 12.83
N VAL A 35 -2.88 -16.13 11.75
CA VAL A 35 -2.56 -14.74 11.44
C VAL A 35 -3.82 -13.89 11.50
N GLN A 36 -3.73 -12.73 12.16
CA GLN A 36 -4.80 -11.75 12.19
C GLN A 36 -4.26 -10.32 12.13
N ILE A 37 -5.02 -9.42 11.51
CA ILE A 37 -4.72 -7.99 11.53
C ILE A 37 -5.39 -7.39 12.77
N ILE A 38 -4.64 -6.59 13.52
CA ILE A 38 -5.16 -5.84 14.66
C ILE A 38 -6.02 -4.69 14.12
N ASP A 39 -7.33 -4.77 14.37
CA ASP A 39 -8.34 -3.83 13.85
C ASP A 39 -8.32 -2.53 14.67
N TYR A 40 -7.31 -1.69 14.40
CA TYR A 40 -7.10 -0.41 15.08
C TYR A 40 -7.52 0.77 14.21
N HIS A 41 -8.20 1.74 14.84
CA HIS A 41 -8.70 2.96 14.20
C HIS A 41 -8.50 4.18 15.10
N ASP A 42 -7.86 5.23 14.60
CA ASP A 42 -7.69 6.49 15.32
C ASP A 42 -9.04 7.18 15.64
N LYS A 43 -10.08 6.92 14.84
CA LYS A 43 -11.41 7.54 14.97
C LYS A 43 -12.52 6.49 14.96
N ALA A 44 -13.00 6.11 16.13
CA ALA A 44 -14.03 5.05 16.31
C ALA A 44 -15.41 5.35 15.68
N LYS A 45 -15.80 6.61 15.50
CA LYS A 45 -17.20 6.99 15.25
C LYS A 45 -17.72 6.85 13.80
N VAL A 46 -16.85 6.79 12.79
CA VAL A 46 -17.31 6.83 11.39
C VAL A 46 -17.80 5.46 10.86
N LYS A 47 -17.36 4.37 11.45
CA LYS A 47 -17.55 3.02 10.88
C LYS A 47 -18.83 2.29 11.27
N VAL A 48 -19.45 2.62 12.38
CA VAL A 48 -20.73 1.99 12.75
C VAL A 48 -21.79 2.24 11.67
N LYS A 49 -21.86 3.49 11.17
CA LYS A 49 -22.80 3.83 10.09
C LYS A 49 -22.48 3.09 8.80
N LEU A 50 -21.19 2.97 8.41
CA LEU A 50 -20.76 2.24 7.22
C LEU A 50 -21.01 0.73 7.35
N ARG A 51 -20.76 0.13 8.52
CA ARG A 51 -21.05 -1.30 8.78
C ARG A 51 -22.56 -1.61 8.72
N ILE A 52 -23.40 -0.75 9.26
CA ILE A 52 -24.85 -0.88 9.16
C ILE A 52 -25.30 -0.75 7.71
N GLN A 53 -24.78 0.23 6.97
CA GLN A 53 -25.11 0.41 5.55
C GLN A 53 -24.64 -0.77 4.70
N PHE A 54 -23.45 -1.31 4.99
CA PHE A 54 -22.94 -2.52 4.34
C PHE A 54 -23.80 -3.75 4.62
N PHE A 55 -24.22 -3.95 5.87
CA PHE A 55 -25.13 -5.03 6.23
C PHE A 55 -26.48 -4.89 5.53
N LEU A 56 -27.04 -3.69 5.51
CA LEU A 56 -28.28 -3.39 4.79
C LEU A 56 -28.13 -3.59 3.27
N SER A 57 -26.97 -3.27 2.67
CA SER A 57 -26.71 -3.51 1.24
C SER A 57 -26.69 -5.01 0.91
N LYS A 58 -26.16 -5.85 1.81
CA LYS A 58 -26.20 -7.32 1.64
C LYS A 58 -27.62 -7.88 1.71
N ILE A 59 -28.41 -7.39 2.66
CA ILE A 59 -29.83 -7.76 2.77
C ILE A 59 -30.60 -7.31 1.50
N GLY A 60 -30.36 -6.08 1.03
CA GLY A 60 -30.96 -5.56 -0.19
C GLY A 60 -30.63 -6.39 -1.43
N ASN A 61 -29.43 -6.92 -1.55
CA ASN A 61 -29.04 -7.83 -2.63
C ASN A 61 -29.74 -9.19 -2.55
N ILE A 62 -30.01 -9.71 -1.37
CA ILE A 62 -30.78 -10.97 -1.16
C ILE A 62 -32.24 -10.82 -1.61
N PHE A 63 -32.80 -9.63 -1.44
CA PHE A 63 -34.21 -9.34 -1.81
C PHE A 63 -34.38 -8.70 -3.20
N ASN A 64 -33.35 -8.75 -4.08
CA ASN A 64 -33.37 -8.10 -5.41
C ASN A 64 -33.75 -6.61 -5.38
N LEU A 65 -33.56 -5.96 -4.25
CA LEU A 65 -33.69 -4.52 -4.15
C LEU A 65 -32.46 -3.90 -4.80
N ASN A 66 -32.64 -3.14 -5.90
CA ASN A 66 -31.60 -2.42 -6.63
C ASN A 66 -30.89 -1.39 -5.74
N TRP A 67 -30.08 -1.86 -4.78
CA TRP A 67 -29.27 -0.98 -3.94
C TRP A 67 -28.02 -0.56 -4.72
N LYS A 68 -28.01 0.71 -5.12
CA LYS A 68 -26.96 1.33 -5.94
C LYS A 68 -25.61 1.50 -5.25
N PHE A 69 -25.42 0.99 -4.03
CA PHE A 69 -24.18 1.19 -3.27
C PHE A 69 -23.45 -0.13 -3.05
N ARG A 70 -22.44 -0.34 -3.87
CA ARG A 70 -21.44 -1.37 -3.62
C ARG A 70 -20.35 -0.77 -2.73
N TYR A 71 -19.95 -1.50 -1.68
CA TYR A 71 -18.84 -1.12 -0.80
C TYR A 71 -17.63 -2.00 -1.06
N PRO A 72 -16.89 -1.80 -2.17
CA PRO A 72 -15.89 -2.75 -2.64
C PRO A 72 -14.71 -2.91 -1.67
N PHE A 73 -14.38 -1.88 -0.90
CA PHE A 73 -13.37 -2.00 0.15
C PHE A 73 -13.83 -2.86 1.32
N LEU A 74 -15.06 -2.71 1.78
CA LEU A 74 -15.60 -3.53 2.87
C LEU A 74 -15.74 -4.99 2.43
N ASP A 75 -16.19 -5.24 1.19
CA ASP A 75 -16.21 -6.58 0.61
C ASP A 75 -14.82 -7.22 0.60
N PHE A 76 -13.81 -6.45 0.22
CA PHE A 76 -12.43 -6.90 0.22
C PHE A 76 -11.94 -7.25 1.64
N TYR A 77 -12.17 -6.36 2.61
CA TYR A 77 -11.73 -6.57 3.99
C TYR A 77 -12.41 -7.80 4.61
N HIS A 78 -13.72 -7.94 4.44
CA HIS A 78 -14.46 -9.09 4.96
C HIS A 78 -14.06 -10.43 4.33
N LYS A 79 -13.64 -10.42 3.07
CA LYS A 79 -13.26 -11.64 2.36
C LYS A 79 -11.84 -12.10 2.68
N TYR A 80 -10.91 -11.15 2.79
CA TYR A 80 -9.48 -11.47 2.80
C TYR A 80 -8.80 -11.26 4.14
N TYR A 81 -9.39 -10.47 5.05
CA TYR A 81 -8.79 -10.22 6.35
C TYR A 81 -9.46 -11.04 7.45
N LYS A 82 -8.62 -11.59 8.34
CA LYS A 82 -9.02 -12.04 9.65
C LYS A 82 -8.66 -10.92 10.63
N LEU A 83 -9.67 -10.21 11.13
CA LEU A 83 -9.47 -9.07 12.02
C LEU A 83 -9.67 -9.50 13.48
N THR A 84 -8.95 -8.85 14.40
CA THR A 84 -9.27 -8.90 15.85
C THR A 84 -10.61 -8.21 16.13
N ARG A 85 -11.03 -8.14 17.39
CA ARG A 85 -11.99 -7.11 17.79
C ARG A 85 -11.46 -5.73 17.44
N GLN A 86 -12.36 -4.78 17.26
CA GLN A 86 -11.98 -3.39 16.94
C GLN A 86 -11.40 -2.71 18.20
N TYR A 87 -10.32 -1.96 17.96
CA TYR A 87 -9.68 -1.10 18.94
C TYR A 87 -9.66 0.35 18.46
N ASP A 88 -9.68 1.28 19.39
CA ASP A 88 -9.39 2.70 19.17
C ASP A 88 -8.22 3.16 20.06
N LEU A 89 -7.89 4.44 20.03
CA LEU A 89 -6.77 5.00 20.80
C LEU A 89 -6.91 4.78 22.33
N LYS A 90 -8.11 4.56 22.85
CA LYS A 90 -8.35 4.29 24.29
C LYS A 90 -8.26 2.82 24.61
N THR A 91 -8.86 1.99 23.78
CA THR A 91 -9.06 0.55 24.05
C THR A 91 -7.90 -0.32 23.58
N ILE A 92 -6.99 0.18 22.73
CA ILE A 92 -5.83 -0.59 22.25
C ILE A 92 -4.86 -0.96 23.40
N TRP A 93 -4.81 -0.14 24.45
CA TRP A 93 -3.96 -0.38 25.61
C TRP A 93 -4.43 -1.53 26.49
N ASP A 94 -5.71 -1.97 26.31
CA ASP A 94 -6.29 -3.17 26.92
C ASP A 94 -6.11 -4.41 26.02
N PHE A 95 -5.19 -4.38 25.06
CA PHE A 95 -4.89 -5.52 24.20
C PHE A 95 -4.29 -6.66 25.03
N ASP A 96 -4.91 -7.83 24.92
CA ASP A 96 -4.38 -9.03 25.56
C ASP A 96 -3.13 -9.53 24.83
N SER A 97 -1.97 -9.19 25.37
CA SER A 97 -0.67 -9.58 24.82
C SER A 97 -0.47 -11.11 24.78
N SER A 98 -1.20 -11.89 25.56
CA SER A 98 -1.13 -13.36 25.54
C SER A 98 -1.89 -13.98 24.35
N SER A 99 -2.71 -13.18 23.66
CA SER A 99 -3.50 -13.62 22.50
C SER A 99 -2.67 -13.87 21.24
N ILE A 100 -1.45 -13.30 21.16
CA ILE A 100 -0.49 -13.47 20.08
C ILE A 100 0.92 -13.72 20.63
N ASP A 101 1.74 -14.42 19.87
CA ASP A 101 3.13 -14.73 20.21
C ASP A 101 4.11 -13.77 19.54
N LEU A 102 3.73 -13.17 18.43
CA LEU A 102 4.53 -12.25 17.63
C LEU A 102 3.67 -11.12 17.07
N LEU A 103 4.17 -9.88 17.20
CA LEU A 103 3.61 -8.71 16.55
C LEU A 103 4.50 -8.29 15.37
N ILE A 104 3.91 -8.17 14.18
CA ILE A 104 4.55 -7.58 12.99
C ILE A 104 3.98 -6.18 12.77
N CYS A 105 4.84 -5.16 12.81
CA CYS A 105 4.51 -3.77 12.50
C CYS A 105 4.85 -3.49 11.04
N GLY A 106 3.88 -3.16 10.24
CA GLY A 106 4.08 -2.86 8.83
C GLY A 106 3.15 -3.66 7.92
N SER A 107 3.19 -3.40 6.68
CA SER A 107 3.94 -2.39 5.91
C SER A 107 3.23 -1.02 5.91
N ASP A 108 3.43 -0.22 4.84
CA ASP A 108 2.89 1.11 4.60
C ASP A 108 3.54 2.21 5.47
N GLN A 109 3.12 3.46 5.28
CA GLN A 109 3.66 4.65 5.96
C GLN A 109 3.23 4.78 7.42
N ILE A 110 3.27 3.67 8.14
CA ILE A 110 2.85 3.60 9.55
C ILE A 110 3.82 4.35 10.48
N TRP A 111 5.04 4.60 10.03
CA TRP A 111 6.06 5.34 10.77
C TRP A 111 6.29 6.75 10.20
N ALA A 112 5.32 7.31 9.46
CA ALA A 112 5.43 8.67 8.96
C ALA A 112 5.38 9.68 10.12
N PRO A 113 6.38 10.57 10.28
CA PRO A 113 6.44 11.52 11.41
C PRO A 113 5.24 12.44 11.51
N ASN A 114 4.67 12.86 10.37
CA ASN A 114 3.48 13.71 10.34
C ASN A 114 2.17 12.97 10.73
N LYS A 115 2.26 11.66 10.98
CA LYS A 115 1.17 10.78 11.44
C LYS A 115 1.65 9.87 12.57
N TYR A 116 2.63 10.34 13.34
CA TYR A 116 3.18 9.57 14.45
C TYR A 116 2.09 9.05 15.38
N SER A 117 2.16 7.77 15.67
CA SER A 117 1.32 7.13 16.67
C SER A 117 2.08 5.98 17.32
N PRO A 118 2.19 5.92 18.65
CA PRO A 118 2.88 4.84 19.37
C PRO A 118 2.26 3.46 19.12
N VAL A 119 0.99 3.43 18.70
CA VAL A 119 0.30 2.17 18.36
C VAL A 119 0.97 1.46 17.18
N TYR A 120 1.42 2.19 16.17
CA TYR A 120 2.10 1.59 15.01
C TYR A 120 3.56 1.21 15.28
N PHE A 121 4.10 1.60 16.45
CA PHE A 121 5.36 1.07 17.00
C PHE A 121 5.12 -0.11 17.94
N GLY A 122 3.89 -0.61 18.05
CA GLY A 122 3.55 -1.75 18.87
C GLY A 122 3.75 -1.53 20.37
N GLU A 123 3.64 -0.27 20.87
CA GLU A 123 3.87 0.05 22.28
C GLU A 123 2.77 -0.52 23.21
N PHE A 124 1.63 -0.88 22.65
CA PHE A 124 0.54 -1.57 23.36
C PHE A 124 0.81 -3.06 23.63
N TYR A 125 1.83 -3.63 22.98
CA TYR A 125 2.16 -5.05 23.04
C TYR A 125 3.48 -5.28 23.77
N ARG A 126 3.52 -6.28 24.65
CA ARG A 126 4.66 -6.56 25.52
C ARG A 126 5.50 -7.79 25.14
N GLY A 127 5.12 -8.47 24.04
CA GLY A 127 5.83 -9.66 23.55
C GLY A 127 6.84 -9.33 22.45
N ARG A 128 7.19 -10.35 21.68
CA ARG A 128 8.13 -10.28 20.55
C ARG A 128 7.60 -9.38 19.44
N LYS A 129 8.41 -8.40 19.02
CA LYS A 129 8.06 -7.44 17.97
C LYS A 129 9.11 -7.42 16.87
N VAL A 130 8.62 -7.41 15.64
CA VAL A 130 9.42 -7.16 14.43
C VAL A 130 8.71 -6.17 13.53
N SER A 131 9.42 -5.51 12.64
CA SER A 131 8.76 -4.78 11.56
C SER A 131 8.99 -5.47 10.22
N TYR A 132 8.03 -5.29 9.32
CA TYR A 132 8.22 -5.68 7.93
C TYR A 132 7.83 -4.53 6.97
N ALA A 133 8.84 -4.02 6.25
CA ALA A 133 8.69 -2.97 5.25
C ALA A 133 7.91 -1.74 5.75
N ALA A 134 8.06 -1.39 7.03
CA ALA A 134 7.47 -0.15 7.57
C ALA A 134 8.10 1.06 6.86
N SER A 135 7.29 2.07 6.54
CA SER A 135 7.76 3.23 5.79
C SER A 135 7.67 4.51 6.62
N ILE A 136 8.76 5.27 6.64
CA ILE A 136 8.80 6.64 7.15
C ILE A 136 8.20 7.58 6.10
N GLY A 137 8.51 7.34 4.82
CA GLY A 137 7.99 8.07 3.69
C GLY A 137 8.45 9.52 3.57
N LEU A 138 8.94 10.15 4.62
CA LEU A 138 9.54 11.48 4.64
C LEU A 138 11.06 11.40 4.67
N ASN A 139 11.71 12.48 4.22
CA ASN A 139 13.18 12.56 4.18
C ASN A 139 13.79 13.07 5.51
N TYR A 140 13.00 13.19 6.56
CA TYR A 140 13.46 13.64 7.87
C TYR A 140 12.61 13.08 9.01
N ILE A 141 13.20 13.03 10.21
CA ILE A 141 12.49 12.80 11.48
C ILE A 141 12.62 14.09 12.30
N PRO A 142 11.50 14.72 12.71
CA PRO A 142 11.55 15.93 13.56
C PRO A 142 12.30 15.67 14.86
N ARG A 143 13.10 16.66 15.32
CA ARG A 143 13.95 16.51 16.50
C ARG A 143 13.21 16.03 17.75
N HIS A 144 11.98 16.51 17.95
CA HIS A 144 11.15 16.13 19.11
C HIS A 144 10.63 14.69 19.06
N LEU A 145 10.73 13.99 17.92
CA LEU A 145 10.33 12.59 17.78
C LEU A 145 11.51 11.60 17.79
N ILE A 146 12.75 12.07 17.73
CA ILE A 146 13.93 11.20 17.63
C ILE A 146 13.99 10.20 18.79
N ASP A 147 13.84 10.68 20.03
CA ASP A 147 13.87 9.81 21.21
C ASP A 147 12.70 8.84 21.24
N SER A 148 11.52 9.26 20.79
CA SER A 148 10.34 8.38 20.68
C SER A 148 10.58 7.25 19.69
N TYR A 149 11.15 7.55 18.50
CA TYR A 149 11.53 6.52 17.53
C TYR A 149 12.59 5.58 18.09
N LYS A 150 13.65 6.13 18.68
CA LYS A 150 14.74 5.34 19.26
C LYS A 150 14.19 4.37 20.30
N ASN A 151 13.53 4.88 21.33
CA ASN A 151 13.03 4.08 22.46
C ASN A 151 12.06 2.99 22.00
N ALA A 152 11.17 3.32 21.05
CA ALA A 152 10.23 2.35 20.52
C ALA A 152 10.93 1.25 19.71
N LEU A 153 11.88 1.61 18.83
CA LEU A 153 12.55 0.67 17.92
C LEU A 153 13.61 -0.18 18.61
N GLU A 154 14.22 0.26 19.71
CA GLU A 154 15.10 -0.56 20.54
C GLU A 154 14.40 -1.80 21.13
N THR A 155 13.08 -1.81 21.15
CA THR A 155 12.27 -2.97 21.62
C THR A 155 11.99 -4.00 20.54
N PHE A 156 12.40 -3.78 19.29
CA PHE A 156 12.18 -4.70 18.19
C PHE A 156 13.35 -5.70 18.04
N GLU A 157 13.02 -6.96 17.82
CA GLU A 157 14.03 -7.99 17.51
C GLU A 157 14.63 -7.78 16.12
N LEU A 158 13.85 -7.28 15.19
CA LEU A 158 14.27 -7.00 13.82
C LEU A 158 13.53 -5.77 13.30
N VAL A 159 14.28 -4.80 12.78
CA VAL A 159 13.77 -3.59 12.16
C VAL A 159 13.99 -3.68 10.66
N THR A 160 12.91 -3.77 9.87
CA THR A 160 12.98 -3.67 8.43
C THR A 160 12.08 -2.54 7.91
N VAL A 161 12.55 -1.84 6.92
CA VAL A 161 11.88 -0.68 6.30
C VAL A 161 11.81 -0.86 4.79
N ARG A 162 10.94 -0.08 4.13
CA ARG A 162 10.67 -0.21 2.70
C ARG A 162 11.60 0.60 1.80
N GLU A 163 12.25 1.61 2.33
CA GLU A 163 13.12 2.51 1.58
C GLU A 163 14.49 2.70 2.23
N GLU A 164 15.56 2.76 1.41
CA GLU A 164 16.94 2.98 1.88
C GLU A 164 17.08 4.31 2.65
N LYS A 165 16.30 5.32 2.24
CA LYS A 165 16.27 6.60 2.97
C LYS A 165 15.84 6.45 4.42
N ALA A 166 14.92 5.54 4.70
CA ALA A 166 14.52 5.25 6.09
C ALA A 166 15.64 4.53 6.86
N VAL A 167 16.41 3.63 6.21
CA VAL A 167 17.60 3.00 6.83
C VAL A 167 18.60 4.08 7.27
N GLU A 168 18.94 5.02 6.37
CA GLU A 168 19.83 6.14 6.68
C GLU A 168 19.31 6.97 7.86
N LEU A 169 18.04 7.38 7.82
CA LEU A 169 17.43 8.22 8.85
C LEU A 169 17.44 7.52 10.22
N LEU A 170 17.11 6.25 10.29
CA LEU A 170 17.09 5.49 11.54
C LEU A 170 18.49 5.31 12.10
N ARG A 171 19.48 5.02 11.25
CA ARG A 171 20.88 4.94 11.66
C ARG A 171 21.42 6.28 12.16
N ASP A 172 21.28 7.34 11.37
CA ASP A 172 21.96 8.62 11.58
C ASP A 172 21.27 9.48 12.66
N LYS A 173 19.95 9.33 12.85
CA LYS A 173 19.19 10.12 13.82
C LYS A 173 18.88 9.37 15.11
N CYS A 174 18.58 8.07 14.99
CA CYS A 174 18.12 7.26 16.13
C CYS A 174 19.16 6.22 16.61
N GLY A 175 20.23 5.97 15.85
CA GLY A 175 21.21 4.93 16.16
C GLY A 175 20.67 3.50 15.99
N ILE A 176 19.60 3.33 15.20
CA ILE A 176 18.92 2.05 14.97
C ILE A 176 19.44 1.40 13.69
N THR A 177 19.84 0.13 13.80
CA THR A 177 20.17 -0.68 12.63
C THR A 177 18.88 -1.22 12.00
N ALA A 178 18.64 -0.88 10.74
CA ALA A 178 17.50 -1.35 9.97
C ALA A 178 17.95 -1.96 8.65
N GLN A 179 17.09 -2.80 8.05
CA GLN A 179 17.30 -3.41 6.73
C GLN A 179 16.23 -2.94 5.75
N CYS A 180 16.63 -2.63 4.52
CA CYS A 180 15.68 -2.34 3.44
C CYS A 180 15.18 -3.64 2.82
N VAL A 181 13.85 -3.79 2.74
CA VAL A 181 13.17 -4.93 2.14
C VAL A 181 12.08 -4.46 1.18
N LEU A 182 11.67 -5.33 0.27
CA LEU A 182 10.59 -5.04 -0.67
C LEU A 182 9.26 -4.81 0.05
N ASP A 183 8.44 -3.91 -0.52
CA ASP A 183 7.02 -3.83 -0.16
C ASP A 183 6.36 -5.22 -0.30
N PRO A 184 5.50 -5.63 0.63
CA PRO A 184 4.83 -6.94 0.56
C PRO A 184 4.14 -7.22 -0.76
N THR A 185 3.65 -6.16 -1.43
CA THR A 185 2.99 -6.33 -2.75
C THR A 185 3.93 -6.86 -3.83
N LEU A 186 5.23 -6.66 -3.70
CA LEU A 186 6.23 -7.22 -4.60
C LEU A 186 6.64 -8.66 -4.25
N LEU A 187 6.22 -9.20 -3.11
CA LEU A 187 6.55 -10.58 -2.69
C LEU A 187 5.61 -11.64 -3.26
N LEU A 188 4.37 -11.28 -3.57
CA LEU A 188 3.43 -12.16 -4.24
C LEU A 188 3.69 -12.16 -5.75
N ASN A 189 3.31 -13.26 -6.39
CA ASN A 189 3.35 -13.35 -7.85
C ASN A 189 2.12 -12.66 -8.47
N VAL A 190 2.23 -12.27 -9.71
CA VAL A 190 1.12 -11.65 -10.44
C VAL A 190 -0.12 -12.56 -10.47
N GLU A 191 0.07 -13.88 -10.55
CA GLU A 191 -1.03 -14.84 -10.55
C GLU A 191 -1.85 -14.83 -9.26
N ASP A 192 -1.20 -14.58 -8.10
CA ASP A 192 -1.90 -14.43 -6.82
C ASP A 192 -2.89 -13.25 -6.86
N TYR A 193 -2.54 -12.18 -7.58
CA TYR A 193 -3.40 -11.00 -7.77
C TYR A 193 -4.49 -11.23 -8.80
N LYS A 194 -4.20 -11.94 -9.89
CA LYS A 194 -5.22 -12.31 -10.91
C LYS A 194 -6.36 -13.11 -10.31
N LEU A 195 -6.10 -13.98 -9.34
CA LEU A 195 -7.12 -14.77 -8.64
C LEU A 195 -8.14 -13.91 -7.87
N ILE A 196 -7.80 -12.69 -7.52
CA ILE A 196 -8.67 -11.80 -6.73
C ILE A 196 -9.21 -10.62 -7.53
N GLU A 197 -8.86 -10.48 -8.79
CA GLU A 197 -9.39 -9.44 -9.67
C GLU A 197 -10.92 -9.48 -9.79
N SER A 198 -11.50 -8.34 -10.04
CA SER A 198 -12.92 -8.21 -10.37
C SER A 198 -13.10 -7.28 -11.57
N PRO A 199 -13.71 -7.75 -12.66
CA PRO A 199 -13.86 -6.94 -13.84
C PRO A 199 -14.73 -5.70 -13.57
N VAL A 200 -14.43 -4.63 -14.30
CA VAL A 200 -15.22 -3.40 -14.33
C VAL A 200 -16.02 -3.39 -15.63
N SER A 201 -17.35 -3.29 -15.51
CA SER A 201 -18.25 -3.20 -16.66
C SER A 201 -18.15 -1.84 -17.36
N ASP A 202 -18.64 -1.79 -18.59
CA ASP A 202 -18.84 -0.57 -19.36
C ASP A 202 -17.55 0.22 -19.69
N ILE A 203 -16.42 -0.48 -19.81
CA ILE A 203 -15.15 0.09 -20.29
C ILE A 203 -14.87 -0.46 -21.69
N ARG A 204 -14.67 0.46 -22.63
CA ARG A 204 -14.27 0.12 -24.00
C ARG A 204 -12.77 -0.18 -24.05
N SER A 205 -12.39 -1.37 -24.46
CA SER A 205 -10.97 -1.73 -24.66
C SER A 205 -10.54 -1.41 -26.10
N PRO A 206 -9.31 -0.89 -26.33
CA PRO A 206 -8.30 -0.54 -25.32
C PRO A 206 -8.62 0.76 -24.57
N PHE A 207 -8.11 0.90 -23.33
CA PHE A 207 -8.33 2.08 -22.50
C PHE A 207 -7.06 2.53 -21.77
N VAL A 208 -7.04 3.81 -21.37
CA VAL A 208 -6.02 4.39 -20.47
C VAL A 208 -6.61 4.44 -19.07
N PHE A 209 -5.87 3.95 -18.08
CA PHE A 209 -6.27 4.02 -16.67
C PHE A 209 -5.47 5.08 -15.91
N CYS A 210 -6.16 6.10 -15.40
CA CYS A 210 -5.62 7.16 -14.57
C CYS A 210 -5.91 6.91 -13.08
N TYR A 211 -4.87 6.80 -12.25
CA TYR A 211 -5.00 6.62 -10.81
C TYR A 211 -4.21 7.68 -10.05
N PHE A 212 -4.91 8.69 -9.51
CA PHE A 212 -4.31 9.82 -8.83
C PHE A 212 -4.72 9.90 -7.36
N LEU A 213 -3.74 10.20 -6.51
CA LEU A 213 -3.92 10.42 -5.07
C LEU A 213 -3.83 11.92 -4.70
N ASN A 214 -3.24 12.74 -5.56
CA ASN A 214 -3.14 14.19 -5.37
C ASN A 214 -4.10 14.95 -6.30
N GLU A 215 -4.74 16.00 -5.77
CA GLU A 215 -5.64 16.90 -6.53
C GLU A 215 -4.90 17.95 -7.33
N LYS A 216 -3.79 18.43 -6.79
CA LYS A 216 -2.92 19.42 -7.44
C LYS A 216 -1.92 18.70 -8.36
N ASN A 217 -2.40 18.23 -9.50
CA ASN A 217 -1.51 17.61 -10.47
C ASN A 217 -0.94 18.71 -11.36
N VAL A 218 0.30 19.12 -11.07
CA VAL A 218 1.04 20.11 -11.86
C VAL A 218 1.17 19.67 -13.32
N TYR A 219 1.17 18.34 -13.57
CA TYR A 219 1.33 17.75 -14.89
C TYR A 219 0.02 17.50 -15.63
N LYS A 220 -1.12 17.95 -15.09
CA LYS A 220 -2.44 17.68 -15.66
C LYS A 220 -2.61 18.29 -17.06
N GLN A 221 -2.10 19.49 -17.28
CA GLN A 221 -2.16 20.16 -18.58
C GLN A 221 -1.28 19.48 -19.63
N GLU A 222 -0.08 19.03 -19.23
CA GLU A 222 0.83 18.31 -20.12
C GLU A 222 0.24 16.95 -20.52
N LEU A 223 -0.42 16.27 -19.59
CA LEU A 223 -1.13 15.02 -19.86
C LEU A 223 -2.34 15.22 -20.77
N GLU A 224 -3.15 16.25 -20.51
CA GLU A 224 -4.30 16.58 -21.37
C GLU A 224 -3.85 16.81 -22.80
N HIS A 225 -2.75 17.56 -22.99
CA HIS A 225 -2.16 17.75 -24.30
C HIS A 225 -1.64 16.45 -24.91
N TYR A 226 -0.91 15.62 -24.14
CA TYR A 226 -0.39 14.33 -24.60
C TYR A 226 -1.53 13.35 -24.97
N LEU A 227 -2.62 13.36 -24.23
CA LEU A 227 -3.75 12.46 -24.42
C LEU A 227 -4.85 13.03 -25.34
N SER A 228 -4.74 14.30 -25.76
CA SER A 228 -5.74 14.94 -26.62
C SER A 228 -5.97 14.23 -27.96
N ASN A 229 -4.93 13.54 -28.47
CA ASN A 229 -5.00 12.75 -29.70
C ASN A 229 -5.14 11.23 -29.42
N CYS A 230 -5.41 10.83 -28.17
CA CYS A 230 -5.61 9.44 -27.81
C CYS A 230 -6.98 8.97 -28.21
N GLU A 231 -7.07 7.97 -29.07
CA GLU A 231 -8.34 7.35 -29.49
C GLU A 231 -8.92 6.40 -28.42
N PHE A 232 -8.15 6.09 -27.37
CA PHE A 232 -8.57 5.18 -26.32
C PHE A 232 -9.51 5.87 -25.34
N GLU A 233 -10.42 5.12 -24.77
CA GLU A 233 -11.22 5.59 -23.65
C GLU A 233 -10.29 5.88 -22.45
N ILE A 234 -10.45 7.05 -21.83
CA ILE A 234 -9.67 7.43 -20.65
C ILE A 234 -10.55 7.32 -19.42
N VAL A 235 -10.25 6.36 -18.55
CA VAL A 235 -10.98 6.13 -17.30
C VAL A 235 -10.09 6.41 -16.11
N GLY A 236 -10.68 6.88 -15.01
CA GLY A 236 -9.89 7.23 -13.85
C GLY A 236 -10.61 7.03 -12.53
N TYR A 237 -9.79 6.81 -11.50
CA TYR A 237 -10.20 6.82 -10.11
C TYR A 237 -9.33 7.81 -9.34
N SER A 238 -9.98 8.79 -8.72
CA SER A 238 -9.36 9.70 -7.78
C SER A 238 -10.09 9.65 -6.45
N LYS A 239 -9.37 9.73 -5.35
CA LYS A 239 -9.95 9.72 -4.00
C LYS A 239 -10.74 11.00 -3.70
N LYS A 240 -10.43 12.06 -4.40
CA LYS A 240 -11.05 13.37 -4.27
C LYS A 240 -11.65 13.81 -5.62
N THR A 241 -12.49 14.84 -5.61
CA THR A 241 -13.12 15.38 -6.82
C THR A 241 -12.06 15.93 -7.77
N ASP A 242 -11.81 15.24 -8.85
CA ASP A 242 -11.05 15.74 -9.98
C ASP A 242 -12.01 16.36 -10.97
N ASP A 243 -11.80 17.64 -11.33
CA ASP A 243 -12.65 18.39 -12.26
C ASP A 243 -12.24 18.19 -13.73
N SER A 244 -11.32 17.25 -14.03
CA SER A 244 -10.95 16.94 -15.41
C SER A 244 -12.15 16.40 -16.19
N GLN A 245 -12.51 17.07 -17.28
CA GLN A 245 -13.60 16.65 -18.16
C GLN A 245 -13.18 15.52 -19.11
N TRP A 246 -11.90 15.32 -19.33
CA TRP A 246 -11.33 14.34 -20.26
C TRP A 246 -11.16 12.93 -19.67
N ILE A 247 -11.37 12.76 -18.34
CA ILE A 247 -11.32 11.46 -17.67
C ILE A 247 -12.74 11.03 -17.28
N ARG A 248 -13.19 9.88 -17.76
CA ARG A 248 -14.44 9.27 -17.26
C ARG A 248 -14.20 8.69 -15.86
N LYS A 249 -14.82 9.30 -14.86
CA LYS A 249 -14.67 8.91 -13.45
C LYS A 249 -15.34 7.60 -13.14
N LEU A 250 -14.57 6.67 -12.62
CA LEU A 250 -15.08 5.40 -12.13
C LEU A 250 -15.62 5.53 -10.70
N LYS A 251 -16.75 4.89 -10.45
CA LYS A 251 -17.38 4.84 -9.11
C LYS A 251 -17.39 3.40 -8.61
N ASN A 252 -17.46 3.23 -7.28
CA ASN A 252 -17.55 1.92 -6.65
C ASN A 252 -16.39 0.98 -7.02
N ILE A 253 -15.17 1.55 -7.07
CA ILE A 253 -13.92 0.83 -7.34
C ILE A 253 -13.23 0.53 -6.02
N GLY A 254 -12.81 -0.71 -5.84
CA GLY A 254 -12.02 -1.20 -4.73
C GLY A 254 -10.75 -1.91 -5.18
N PRO A 255 -10.06 -2.59 -4.24
CA PRO A 255 -8.78 -3.23 -4.55
C PRO A 255 -8.85 -4.24 -5.70
N LYS A 256 -9.93 -5.00 -5.80
CA LYS A 256 -10.11 -6.03 -6.85
C LYS A 256 -10.31 -5.42 -8.24
N GLU A 257 -11.15 -4.40 -8.32
CA GLU A 257 -11.41 -3.65 -9.54
C GLU A 257 -10.16 -2.85 -9.97
N PHE A 258 -9.42 -2.30 -9.01
CA PHE A 258 -8.15 -1.63 -9.27
C PHE A 258 -7.12 -2.57 -9.92
N LEU A 259 -6.97 -3.79 -9.42
CA LEU A 259 -6.08 -4.79 -10.02
C LEU A 259 -6.49 -5.07 -11.47
N TRP A 260 -7.78 -5.32 -11.71
CA TRP A 260 -8.29 -5.58 -13.05
C TRP A 260 -8.05 -4.38 -14.00
N LEU A 261 -8.26 -3.15 -13.51
CA LEU A 261 -8.02 -1.94 -14.30
C LEU A 261 -6.55 -1.80 -14.71
N VAL A 262 -5.62 -2.00 -13.78
CA VAL A 262 -4.18 -1.96 -14.11
C VAL A 262 -3.84 -3.08 -15.08
N HIS A 263 -4.31 -4.30 -14.84
CA HIS A 263 -4.01 -5.47 -15.68
C HIS A 263 -4.49 -5.30 -17.13
N ASN A 264 -5.68 -4.72 -17.34
CA ASN A 264 -6.30 -4.64 -18.66
C ASN A 264 -6.09 -3.29 -19.37
N ALA A 265 -5.51 -2.30 -18.71
CA ALA A 265 -5.18 -1.03 -19.35
C ALA A 265 -4.12 -1.20 -20.44
N ALA A 266 -4.26 -0.42 -21.53
CA ALA A 266 -3.21 -0.26 -22.54
C ALA A 266 -2.09 0.65 -22.03
N LEU A 267 -2.44 1.63 -21.18
CA LEU A 267 -1.51 2.55 -20.53
C LEU A 267 -2.04 2.90 -19.13
N VAL A 268 -1.14 2.93 -18.16
CA VAL A 268 -1.43 3.41 -16.81
C VAL A 268 -0.79 4.76 -16.58
N ILE A 269 -1.50 5.68 -15.95
CA ILE A 269 -0.99 6.99 -15.57
C ILE A 269 -1.26 7.20 -14.09
N THR A 270 -0.21 7.44 -13.29
CA THR A 270 -0.37 7.43 -11.84
C THR A 270 0.66 8.31 -11.12
N ASP A 271 0.25 8.86 -9.96
CA ASP A 271 1.12 9.48 -8.96
C ASP A 271 1.27 8.59 -7.72
N SER A 272 0.79 7.35 -7.79
CA SER A 272 0.74 6.42 -6.68
C SER A 272 1.90 5.43 -6.73
N TYR A 273 2.63 5.27 -5.61
CA TYR A 273 3.62 4.21 -5.47
C TYR A 273 3.04 2.82 -5.81
N HIS A 274 1.90 2.46 -5.25
CA HIS A 274 1.30 1.16 -5.56
C HIS A 274 0.71 1.08 -6.98
N GLY A 275 0.29 2.22 -7.55
CA GLY A 275 -0.02 2.29 -8.99
C GLY A 275 1.17 1.89 -9.83
N SER A 276 2.36 2.41 -9.51
CA SER A 276 3.62 2.06 -10.18
C SER A 276 4.00 0.59 -9.97
N VAL A 277 3.92 0.10 -8.72
CA VAL A 277 4.24 -1.30 -8.38
C VAL A 277 3.36 -2.28 -9.15
N PHE A 278 2.04 -2.06 -9.19
CA PHE A 278 1.16 -2.97 -9.93
C PHE A 278 1.32 -2.83 -11.44
N SER A 279 1.67 -1.65 -11.97
CA SER A 279 2.02 -1.51 -13.37
C SER A 279 3.25 -2.35 -13.73
N LEU A 280 4.27 -2.37 -12.87
CA LEU A 280 5.45 -3.22 -13.04
C LEU A 280 5.09 -4.70 -12.98
N LEU A 281 4.34 -5.15 -11.96
CA LEU A 281 3.95 -6.55 -11.78
C LEU A 281 3.11 -7.09 -12.95
N TYR A 282 2.25 -6.26 -13.54
CA TYR A 282 1.46 -6.64 -14.71
C TYR A 282 2.15 -6.32 -16.05
N HIS A 283 3.42 -5.94 -16.03
CA HIS A 283 4.24 -5.58 -17.20
C HIS A 283 3.57 -4.51 -18.06
N LYS A 284 2.97 -3.51 -17.43
CA LYS A 284 2.27 -2.43 -18.11
C LYS A 284 3.18 -1.23 -18.36
N LYS A 285 3.05 -0.65 -19.53
CA LYS A 285 3.55 0.70 -19.76
C LYS A 285 2.83 1.65 -18.82
N ALA A 286 3.58 2.44 -18.06
CA ALA A 286 3.01 3.43 -17.15
C ALA A 286 3.83 4.71 -17.14
N TYR A 287 3.14 5.83 -17.12
CA TYR A 287 3.70 7.13 -16.79
C TYR A 287 3.47 7.44 -15.32
N ILE A 288 4.54 7.72 -14.60
CA ILE A 288 4.57 7.89 -13.17
C ILE A 288 4.99 9.31 -12.84
N PHE A 289 4.15 10.00 -12.09
CA PHE A 289 4.42 11.36 -11.64
C PHE A 289 5.04 11.41 -10.26
N ARG A 290 5.94 12.37 -10.04
CA ARG A 290 6.26 12.82 -8.68
C ARG A 290 5.05 13.53 -8.11
N ARG A 291 4.62 13.14 -6.92
CA ARG A 291 3.47 13.76 -6.23
C ARG A 291 3.82 15.07 -5.58
N PHE A 292 5.05 15.24 -5.18
CA PHE A 292 5.55 16.36 -4.39
C PHE A 292 6.71 17.04 -5.11
N GLU A 293 6.81 18.36 -4.96
CA GLU A 293 8.00 19.09 -5.33
C GLU A 293 9.17 18.68 -4.43
N GLU A 294 10.41 18.94 -4.86
CA GLU A 294 11.60 18.50 -4.12
C GLU A 294 11.73 19.18 -2.76
N ASP A 295 11.31 20.43 -2.64
CA ASP A 295 11.34 21.26 -1.44
C ASP A 295 10.08 21.16 -0.58
N ASP A 296 9.09 20.35 -0.98
CA ASP A 296 7.87 20.16 -0.19
C ASP A 296 8.22 19.48 1.15
N PRO A 297 7.87 20.10 2.29
CA PRO A 297 8.13 19.52 3.63
C PRO A 297 7.52 18.12 3.83
N ILE A 298 6.47 17.79 3.07
CA ILE A 298 5.83 16.47 3.12
C ILE A 298 6.19 15.59 1.92
N ASN A 299 7.34 15.89 1.27
CA ASN A 299 7.83 15.13 0.14
C ASN A 299 7.98 13.63 0.48
N GLN A 300 7.32 12.79 -0.30
CA GLN A 300 7.29 11.33 -0.17
C GLN A 300 7.75 10.65 -1.47
N ASN A 301 8.53 11.33 -2.29
CA ASN A 301 9.00 10.81 -3.58
C ASN A 301 10.07 9.71 -3.41
N SER A 302 10.72 9.59 -2.24
CA SER A 302 11.75 8.57 -1.93
C SER A 302 11.34 7.15 -2.31
N ARG A 303 10.05 6.83 -2.24
CA ARG A 303 9.52 5.51 -2.63
C ARG A 303 9.52 5.28 -4.14
N ILE A 304 9.26 6.32 -4.94
CA ILE A 304 9.37 6.27 -6.40
C ILE A 304 10.85 6.21 -6.79
N GLU A 305 11.69 6.99 -6.10
CA GLU A 305 13.14 6.99 -6.28
C GLU A 305 13.74 5.62 -5.96
N GLN A 306 13.19 4.91 -4.96
CA GLN A 306 13.58 3.52 -4.66
C GLN A 306 13.27 2.57 -5.83
N LEU A 307 12.12 2.69 -6.50
CA LEU A 307 11.83 1.88 -7.70
C LEU A 307 12.79 2.22 -8.86
N SER A 308 13.19 3.49 -8.97
CA SER A 308 14.19 3.93 -9.95
C SER A 308 15.60 3.40 -9.61
N SER A 309 15.97 3.35 -8.33
CA SER A 309 17.27 2.80 -7.90
C SER A 309 17.41 1.30 -8.17
N TYR A 310 16.31 0.58 -8.26
CA TYR A 310 16.28 -0.83 -8.69
C TYR A 310 16.33 -0.99 -10.22
N GLY A 311 16.33 0.12 -11.00
CA GLY A 311 16.26 0.07 -12.46
C GLY A 311 14.88 -0.28 -13.02
N PHE A 312 13.84 -0.33 -12.17
CA PHE A 312 12.49 -0.73 -12.60
C PHE A 312 11.75 0.37 -13.37
N ILE A 313 12.08 1.62 -13.07
CA ILE A 313 11.54 2.80 -13.74
C ILE A 313 12.66 3.77 -14.06
N GLY A 314 12.59 4.41 -15.21
CA GLY A 314 13.55 5.43 -15.66
C GLY A 314 12.86 6.77 -15.94
N LYS A 315 13.67 7.80 -16.24
CA LYS A 315 13.15 9.11 -16.65
C LYS A 315 12.53 9.00 -18.04
N SER A 316 11.25 9.35 -18.15
CA SER A 316 10.55 9.41 -19.43
C SER A 316 11.08 10.56 -20.31
N GLN A 317 10.88 10.46 -21.62
CA GLN A 317 11.08 11.58 -22.55
C GLN A 317 10.13 12.75 -22.26
N ILE A 318 8.99 12.49 -21.61
CA ILE A 318 8.08 13.53 -21.13
C ILE A 318 8.67 14.13 -19.86
N LYS A 319 9.02 15.41 -19.90
CA LYS A 319 9.65 16.13 -18.80
C LYS A 319 8.88 15.97 -17.49
N GLY A 320 9.60 15.61 -16.44
CA GLY A 320 9.02 15.44 -15.09
C GLY A 320 8.37 14.10 -14.81
N LEU A 321 8.35 13.17 -15.77
CA LEU A 321 7.78 11.83 -15.59
C LEU A 321 8.84 10.75 -15.49
N TYR A 322 8.47 9.67 -14.80
CA TYR A 322 9.12 8.36 -14.91
C TYR A 322 8.25 7.43 -15.75
N GLU A 323 8.88 6.46 -16.36
CA GLU A 323 8.22 5.44 -17.18
C GLU A 323 8.72 4.05 -16.78
N THR A 324 7.83 3.05 -16.83
CA THR A 324 8.20 1.66 -16.58
C THR A 324 8.96 1.08 -17.78
N PHE A 325 9.92 0.20 -17.51
CA PHE A 325 10.66 -0.57 -18.52
C PHE A 325 11.41 0.29 -19.58
N ILE A 326 11.81 1.50 -19.21
CA ILE A 326 12.55 2.36 -20.16
C ILE A 326 14.04 2.00 -20.18
N ASP A 327 14.58 1.64 -19.01
CA ASP A 327 16.00 1.31 -18.81
C ASP A 327 16.25 -0.20 -18.62
N CYS A 328 15.18 -1.03 -18.61
CA CYS A 328 15.28 -2.47 -18.51
C CYS A 328 14.18 -3.19 -19.30
N THR A 329 14.43 -4.44 -19.67
CA THR A 329 13.44 -5.32 -20.26
C THR A 329 12.56 -5.96 -19.15
N VAL A 330 11.44 -6.56 -19.55
CA VAL A 330 10.60 -7.34 -18.61
C VAL A 330 11.38 -8.53 -18.02
N GLU A 331 12.24 -9.17 -18.80
CA GLU A 331 13.06 -10.29 -18.34
C GLU A 331 14.08 -9.85 -17.28
N GLU A 332 14.75 -8.73 -17.51
CA GLU A 332 15.68 -8.13 -16.54
C GLU A 332 14.96 -7.71 -15.25
N PHE A 333 13.78 -7.10 -15.39
CA PHE A 333 12.92 -6.78 -14.24
C PHE A 333 12.57 -8.01 -13.42
N GLU A 334 12.08 -9.08 -14.05
CA GLU A 334 11.69 -10.31 -13.33
C GLU A 334 12.89 -10.99 -12.66
N LYS A 335 14.06 -10.98 -13.30
CA LYS A 335 15.30 -11.51 -12.73
C LYS A 335 15.72 -10.73 -11.49
N GLU A 336 15.77 -9.41 -11.57
CA GLU A 336 16.17 -8.56 -10.44
C GLU A 336 15.14 -8.61 -9.32
N LEU A 337 13.84 -8.55 -9.65
CA LEU A 337 12.77 -8.74 -8.69
C LEU A 337 12.88 -10.09 -7.97
N GLY A 338 13.25 -11.16 -8.69
CA GLY A 338 13.47 -12.48 -8.11
C GLY A 338 14.57 -12.48 -7.05
N ILE A 339 15.68 -11.80 -7.29
CA ILE A 339 16.80 -11.66 -6.33
C ILE A 339 16.34 -10.88 -5.10
N LEU A 340 15.67 -9.73 -5.30
CA LEU A 340 15.17 -8.89 -4.20
C LEU A 340 14.07 -9.58 -3.38
N ARG A 341 13.19 -10.37 -4.03
CA ARG A 341 12.20 -11.21 -3.35
C ARG A 341 12.86 -12.25 -2.46
N ALA A 342 13.83 -13.01 -2.99
CA ALA A 342 14.53 -14.03 -2.23
C ALA A 342 15.19 -13.43 -0.98
N ARG A 343 15.86 -12.29 -1.12
CA ARG A 343 16.45 -11.55 -0.01
C ARG A 343 15.41 -11.13 1.02
N SER A 344 14.30 -10.56 0.58
CA SER A 344 13.23 -10.06 1.45
C SER A 344 12.49 -11.20 2.16
N LEU A 345 12.24 -12.33 1.47
CA LEU A 345 11.64 -13.51 2.06
C LEU A 345 12.54 -14.18 3.09
N ALA A 346 13.86 -14.15 2.90
CA ALA A 346 14.81 -14.70 3.88
C ALA A 346 14.70 -13.99 5.25
N TYR A 347 14.38 -12.69 5.29
CA TYR A 347 14.11 -11.98 6.54
C TYR A 347 12.83 -12.51 7.22
N ILE A 348 11.76 -12.72 6.46
CA ILE A 348 10.51 -13.29 7.02
C ILE A 348 10.76 -14.70 7.52
N GLU A 349 11.43 -15.56 6.74
CA GLU A 349 11.79 -16.92 7.17
C GLU A 349 12.62 -16.92 8.44
N GLY A 350 13.58 -15.99 8.58
CA GLY A 350 14.40 -15.83 9.77
C GLY A 350 13.57 -15.57 11.03
N ILE A 351 12.51 -14.74 10.91
CA ILE A 351 11.59 -14.46 12.02
C ILE A 351 10.92 -15.75 12.53
N PHE A 352 10.51 -16.63 11.61
CA PHE A 352 9.80 -17.88 11.95
C PHE A 352 10.72 -19.04 12.35
N LYS A 353 12.00 -19.03 11.94
CA LYS A 353 13.00 -20.04 12.35
C LYS A 353 13.53 -19.79 13.75
N SER A 354 13.44 -18.56 14.26
CA SER A 354 13.86 -18.19 15.62
C SER A 354 12.74 -18.36 16.67
N CYS A 355 11.62 -18.96 16.28
CA CYS A 355 10.43 -19.17 17.13
C CYS A 355 10.34 -20.59 17.69
#